data_0fb785c9236e159615cea4c2556bdf0e
#
_entry.id   0fb785c9236e159615cea4c2556bdf0e
#
_cell.length_a   1.000
_cell.length_b   1.000
_cell.length_c   1.000
_cell.angle_alpha   90.00
_cell.angle_beta   90.00
_cell.angle_gamma   90.00
#
_symmetry.space_group_name_H-M   'P 1'
#
loop_
_entity.id
_entity.type
_entity.pdbx_description
1 polymer ?
#
loop_
_entity_poly.entity_id
_entity_poly.type
_entity_poly.pdbx_seq_one_letter_code
_entity_poly.pdbx_strand_id
1 'polypeptide(L)'
;IGMAFWVIPIFFAIYFLLAIMIARLRAELGFLVHDLHRIDPHSMIITGVGTRRLNTGTLITFSVYMFFNRAYRAHPMPQQLEALKISSVQNINSKQVAISILVATFMGSIVTFWLLLDNYYRHGAESGYYGPWALGFGRQVYNQLAGWMNYQQDNDLLGMGFAGIGLGLTSALMILRARFLWWPLHPLGYAMANSWGMSNLWSCLLVVWLIKFLILRHGGLKLYRRAI
;
A
#
# COMPACT_ATOMS: atom_id res chain seq x y z
N ILE A 1 18.09 -2.74 -18.93
CA ILE A 1 17.76 -1.55 -18.12
C ILE A 1 18.81 -1.51 -17.02
N GLY A 2 19.66 -0.45 -16.99
CA GLY A 2 20.92 -0.38 -16.23
C GLY A 2 20.77 -0.14 -14.71
N MET A 3 19.88 -0.84 -14.00
CA MET A 3 19.81 -0.78 -12.55
C MET A 3 21.08 -1.34 -11.91
N ALA A 4 21.64 -0.66 -10.92
CA ALA A 4 22.83 -1.13 -10.21
C ALA A 4 22.55 -2.48 -9.53
N PHE A 5 23.45 -3.42 -9.70
CA PHE A 5 23.24 -4.82 -9.29
C PHE A 5 22.96 -4.97 -7.78
N TRP A 6 23.61 -4.16 -6.95
CA TRP A 6 23.39 -4.17 -5.49
C TRP A 6 22.03 -3.60 -5.05
N VAL A 7 21.41 -2.72 -5.87
CA VAL A 7 20.11 -2.10 -5.57
C VAL A 7 18.96 -3.09 -5.76
N ILE A 8 19.11 -4.04 -6.69
CA ILE A 8 18.06 -5.00 -7.02
C ILE A 8 17.59 -5.80 -5.79
N PRO A 9 18.47 -6.50 -5.06
CA PRO A 9 18.05 -7.27 -3.89
C PRO A 9 17.47 -6.39 -2.78
N ILE A 10 18.01 -5.20 -2.57
CA ILE A 10 17.50 -4.27 -1.55
C ILE A 10 16.08 -3.80 -1.91
N PHE A 11 15.87 -3.41 -3.17
CA PHE A 11 14.56 -2.98 -3.64
C PHE A 11 13.50 -4.06 -3.45
N PHE A 12 13.76 -5.28 -3.90
CA PHE A 12 12.81 -6.37 -3.78
C PHE A 12 12.64 -6.86 -2.34
N ALA A 13 13.68 -6.82 -1.51
CA ALA A 13 13.57 -7.12 -0.08
C ALA A 13 12.59 -6.14 0.60
N ILE A 14 12.76 -4.83 0.38
CA ILE A 14 11.85 -3.82 0.92
C ILE A 14 10.43 -4.03 0.37
N TYR A 15 10.28 -4.28 -0.94
CA TYR A 15 8.99 -4.52 -1.57
C TYR A 15 8.24 -5.71 -0.94
N PHE A 16 8.91 -6.84 -0.76
CA PHE A 16 8.28 -8.01 -0.15
C PHE A 16 8.00 -7.83 1.34
N LEU A 17 8.84 -7.12 2.08
CA LEU A 17 8.56 -6.75 3.47
C LEU A 17 7.29 -5.89 3.57
N LEU A 18 7.14 -4.90 2.69
CA LEU A 18 5.92 -4.09 2.62
C LEU A 18 4.70 -4.93 2.24
N ALA A 19 4.85 -5.86 1.30
CA ALA A 19 3.79 -6.78 0.89
C ALA A 19 3.30 -7.64 2.07
N ILE A 20 4.23 -8.21 2.85
CA ILE A 20 3.92 -9.00 4.05
C ILE A 20 3.26 -8.12 5.12
N MET A 21 3.77 -6.89 5.32
CA MET A 21 3.19 -5.94 6.27
C MET A 21 1.73 -5.62 5.91
N ILE A 22 1.45 -5.34 4.64
CA ILE A 22 0.09 -5.03 4.15
C ILE A 22 -0.85 -6.23 4.32
N ALA A 23 -0.37 -7.44 3.98
CA ALA A 23 -1.15 -8.66 4.16
C ALA A 23 -1.49 -8.91 5.63
N ARG A 24 -0.53 -8.69 6.54
CA ARG A 24 -0.73 -8.78 7.98
C ARG A 24 -1.69 -7.70 8.50
N LEU A 25 -1.54 -6.46 8.06
CA LEU A 25 -2.44 -5.34 8.36
C LEU A 25 -3.89 -5.70 8.06
N ARG A 26 -4.13 -6.24 6.87
CA ARG A 26 -5.48 -6.63 6.45
C ARG A 26 -6.00 -7.82 7.25
N ALA A 27 -5.17 -8.81 7.54
CA ALA A 27 -5.54 -9.97 8.34
C ALA A 27 -5.88 -9.62 9.80
N GLU A 28 -5.16 -8.68 10.43
CA GLU A 28 -5.37 -8.30 11.83
C GLU A 28 -6.47 -7.25 12.03
N LEU A 29 -6.57 -6.27 11.15
CA LEU A 29 -7.52 -5.16 11.30
C LEU A 29 -8.79 -5.33 10.47
N GLY A 30 -8.81 -6.22 9.48
CA GLY A 30 -9.90 -6.31 8.49
C GLY A 30 -10.08 -5.02 7.68
N PHE A 31 -9.04 -4.21 7.55
CA PHE A 31 -9.13 -2.89 6.94
C PHE A 31 -9.39 -3.01 5.44
N LEU A 32 -10.45 -2.35 4.96
CA LEU A 32 -10.91 -2.46 3.56
C LEU A 32 -9.93 -1.83 2.57
N VAL A 33 -9.26 -0.73 2.95
CA VAL A 33 -8.42 0.06 2.06
C VAL A 33 -7.00 0.15 2.62
N HIS A 34 -6.08 -0.58 2.02
CA HIS A 34 -4.65 -0.56 2.33
C HIS A 34 -3.88 0.32 1.35
N ASP A 35 -4.21 1.59 1.29
CA ASP A 35 -3.65 2.54 0.35
C ASP A 35 -2.50 3.32 1.00
N LEU A 36 -1.29 2.79 0.87
CA LEU A 36 -0.08 3.37 1.42
C LEU A 36 0.66 4.17 0.34
N HIS A 37 0.32 5.44 0.23
CA HIS A 37 1.06 6.36 -0.64
C HIS A 37 2.39 6.78 0.00
N ARG A 38 3.42 6.94 -0.82
CA ARG A 38 4.75 7.41 -0.42
C ARG A 38 5.53 6.47 0.52
N ILE A 39 5.06 5.26 0.71
CA ILE A 39 5.81 4.20 1.40
C ILE A 39 6.21 3.20 0.33
N ASP A 40 7.28 3.48 -0.37
CA ASP A 40 7.74 2.69 -1.50
C ASP A 40 9.25 2.43 -1.41
N PRO A 41 9.73 1.33 -2.00
CA PRO A 41 11.14 0.95 -1.91
C PRO A 41 12.10 1.99 -2.48
N HIS A 42 11.72 2.66 -3.57
CA HIS A 42 12.59 3.64 -4.21
C HIS A 42 12.79 4.88 -3.33
N SER A 43 11.73 5.39 -2.70
CA SER A 43 11.84 6.53 -1.78
C SER A 43 12.71 6.19 -0.57
N MET A 44 12.56 4.99 0.01
CA MET A 44 13.39 4.54 1.12
C MET A 44 14.87 4.44 0.72
N ILE A 45 15.16 3.91 -0.46
CA ILE A 45 16.54 3.80 -0.97
C ILE A 45 17.12 5.19 -1.24
N ILE A 46 16.36 6.09 -1.86
CA ILE A 46 16.82 7.46 -2.13
C ILE A 46 17.07 8.22 -0.84
N THR A 47 16.20 8.12 0.17
CA THR A 47 16.41 8.73 1.49
C THR A 47 17.70 8.23 2.14
N GLY A 48 17.97 6.92 2.03
CA GLY A 48 19.14 6.30 2.66
C GLY A 48 20.46 6.54 1.92
N VAL A 49 20.45 6.53 0.59
CA VAL A 49 21.67 6.54 -0.23
C VAL A 49 21.90 7.90 -0.90
N GLY A 50 20.81 8.61 -1.21
CA GLY A 50 20.82 9.82 -2.03
C GLY A 50 20.81 9.53 -3.54
N THR A 51 20.34 10.49 -4.33
CA THR A 51 20.29 10.35 -5.79
C THR A 51 21.66 10.50 -6.44
N ARG A 52 22.60 11.22 -5.79
CA ARG A 52 23.98 11.43 -6.30
C ARG A 52 24.77 10.13 -6.42
N ARG A 53 24.52 9.14 -5.54
CA ARG A 53 25.24 7.85 -5.51
C ARG A 53 24.59 6.78 -6.39
N LEU A 54 23.43 7.08 -6.97
CA LEU A 54 22.70 6.17 -7.83
C LEU A 54 22.98 6.51 -9.30
N ASN A 55 23.20 5.48 -10.10
CA ASN A 55 23.39 5.67 -11.52
C ASN A 55 22.06 6.04 -12.20
N THR A 56 22.12 6.74 -13.32
CA THR A 56 20.96 7.16 -14.12
C THR A 56 20.05 5.99 -14.48
N GLY A 57 20.61 4.82 -14.82
CA GLY A 57 19.83 3.62 -15.12
C GLY A 57 18.98 3.14 -13.92
N THR A 58 19.46 3.28 -12.69
CA THR A 58 18.68 2.97 -11.47
C THR A 58 17.53 3.96 -11.30
N LEU A 59 17.77 5.27 -11.47
CA LEU A 59 16.72 6.28 -11.34
C LEU A 59 15.62 6.11 -12.39
N ILE A 60 15.98 5.79 -13.63
CA ILE A 60 15.02 5.46 -14.68
C ILE A 60 14.22 4.20 -14.31
N THR A 61 14.87 3.18 -13.79
CA THR A 61 14.19 1.94 -13.37
C THR A 61 13.22 2.19 -12.21
N PHE A 62 13.59 3.03 -11.25
CA PHE A 62 12.69 3.45 -10.16
C PHE A 62 11.45 4.16 -10.70
N SER A 63 11.62 5.05 -11.68
CA SER A 63 10.50 5.72 -12.33
C SER A 63 9.57 4.75 -13.05
N VAL A 64 10.14 3.79 -13.80
CA VAL A 64 9.34 2.76 -14.47
C VAL A 64 8.59 1.89 -13.46
N TYR A 65 9.20 1.55 -12.31
CA TYR A 65 8.56 0.71 -11.30
C TYR A 65 7.49 1.42 -10.46
N MET A 66 7.35 2.73 -10.57
CA MET A 66 6.28 3.46 -9.88
C MET A 66 4.88 2.97 -10.22
N PHE A 67 4.66 2.35 -11.39
CA PHE A 67 3.34 1.88 -11.78
C PHE A 67 2.76 0.82 -10.82
N PHE A 68 3.58 -0.01 -10.20
CA PHE A 68 3.10 -1.05 -9.28
C PHE A 68 3.40 -0.78 -7.80
N ASN A 69 4.33 0.12 -7.46
CA ASN A 69 4.71 0.37 -6.08
C ASN A 69 4.28 1.73 -5.52
N ARG A 70 3.60 2.57 -6.33
CA ARG A 70 3.16 3.90 -5.93
C ARG A 70 2.14 3.91 -4.79
N ALA A 71 1.20 3.00 -4.83
CA ALA A 71 0.09 2.93 -3.89
C ALA A 71 -0.41 1.49 -3.82
N TYR A 72 -0.19 0.81 -2.77
CA TYR A 72 -0.45 -0.64 -2.65
C TYR A 72 -1.93 -1.04 -2.65
N ARG A 73 -2.84 -0.16 -3.09
CA ARG A 73 -4.29 -0.38 -3.14
C ARG A 73 -4.69 -1.68 -3.85
N ALA A 74 -4.08 -1.94 -4.99
CA ALA A 74 -4.35 -3.13 -5.81
C ALA A 74 -3.36 -4.27 -5.57
N HIS A 75 -2.62 -4.25 -4.45
CA HIS A 75 -1.63 -5.29 -4.18
C HIS A 75 -2.31 -6.65 -4.02
N PRO A 76 -1.91 -7.67 -4.82
CA PRO A 76 -2.67 -8.92 -4.91
C PRO A 76 -2.53 -9.82 -3.68
N MET A 77 -1.43 -9.73 -2.93
CA MET A 77 -1.11 -10.66 -1.84
C MET A 77 -2.21 -10.76 -0.76
N PRO A 78 -2.80 -9.66 -0.24
CA PRO A 78 -3.87 -9.75 0.75
C PRO A 78 -5.10 -10.49 0.23
N GLN A 79 -5.54 -10.19 -1.00
CA GLN A 79 -6.70 -10.84 -1.62
C GLN A 79 -6.45 -12.33 -1.89
N GLN A 80 -5.23 -12.67 -2.32
CA GLN A 80 -4.83 -14.07 -2.52
C GLN A 80 -4.86 -14.86 -1.20
N LEU A 81 -4.36 -14.28 -0.12
CA LEU A 81 -4.39 -14.91 1.20
C LEU A 81 -5.82 -15.08 1.72
N GLU A 82 -6.70 -14.10 1.51
CA GLU A 82 -8.12 -14.22 1.85
C GLU A 82 -8.80 -15.34 1.06
N ALA A 83 -8.58 -15.42 -0.25
CA ALA A 83 -9.14 -16.48 -1.09
C ALA A 83 -8.66 -17.88 -0.66
N LEU A 84 -7.36 -18.02 -0.33
CA LEU A 84 -6.81 -19.28 0.19
C LEU A 84 -7.37 -19.60 1.58
N LYS A 85 -7.60 -18.59 2.43
CA LYS A 85 -8.25 -18.81 3.73
C LYS A 85 -9.69 -19.28 3.57
N ILE A 86 -10.46 -18.66 2.67
CA ILE A 86 -11.83 -19.10 2.35
C ILE A 86 -11.82 -20.53 1.85
N SER A 87 -10.88 -20.89 0.96
CA SER A 87 -10.77 -22.26 0.46
C SER A 87 -10.53 -23.28 1.57
N SER A 88 -9.68 -22.93 2.53
CA SER A 88 -9.39 -23.82 3.68
C SER A 88 -10.60 -23.99 4.61
N VAL A 89 -11.40 -22.95 4.82
CA VAL A 89 -12.60 -23.00 5.67
C VAL A 89 -13.73 -23.76 5.00
N GLN A 90 -13.87 -23.63 3.68
CA GLN A 90 -14.92 -24.28 2.89
C GLN A 90 -14.53 -25.68 2.37
N ASN A 91 -13.35 -26.18 2.74
CA ASN A 91 -12.80 -27.45 2.25
C ASN A 91 -12.70 -27.54 0.71
N ILE A 92 -12.48 -26.41 0.05
CA ILE A 92 -12.24 -26.34 -1.39
C ILE A 92 -10.75 -26.63 -1.66
N ASN A 93 -10.46 -27.29 -2.78
CA ASN A 93 -9.07 -27.58 -3.16
C ASN A 93 -8.27 -26.30 -3.41
N SER A 94 -7.30 -26.02 -2.54
CA SER A 94 -6.47 -24.82 -2.61
C SER A 94 -5.68 -24.68 -3.92
N LYS A 95 -5.33 -25.79 -4.59
CA LYS A 95 -4.68 -25.76 -5.91
C LYS A 95 -5.62 -25.21 -6.99
N GLN A 96 -6.90 -25.62 -6.96
CA GLN A 96 -7.88 -25.09 -7.91
C GLN A 96 -8.12 -23.61 -7.70
N VAL A 97 -8.20 -23.16 -6.43
CA VAL A 97 -8.32 -21.72 -6.11
C VAL A 97 -7.09 -20.94 -6.57
N ALA A 98 -5.87 -21.45 -6.37
CA ALA A 98 -4.65 -20.81 -6.83
C ALA A 98 -4.62 -20.69 -8.37
N ILE A 99 -4.99 -21.75 -9.09
CA ILE A 99 -5.08 -21.72 -10.56
C ILE A 99 -6.14 -20.69 -11.01
N SER A 100 -7.31 -20.69 -10.36
CA SER A 100 -8.38 -19.72 -10.67
C SER A 100 -7.92 -18.27 -10.48
N ILE A 101 -7.15 -17.99 -9.42
CA ILE A 101 -6.57 -16.65 -9.16
C ILE A 101 -5.59 -16.29 -10.29
N LEU A 102 -4.72 -17.20 -10.72
CA LEU A 102 -3.78 -16.94 -11.80
C LEU A 102 -4.50 -16.67 -13.13
N VAL A 103 -5.47 -17.50 -13.47
CA VAL A 103 -6.29 -17.32 -14.69
C VAL A 103 -7.05 -16.00 -14.65
N ALA A 104 -7.71 -15.69 -13.53
CA ALA A 104 -8.45 -14.44 -13.34
C ALA A 104 -7.53 -13.21 -13.45
N THR A 105 -6.33 -13.27 -12.87
CA THR A 105 -5.34 -12.19 -12.95
C THR A 105 -4.87 -11.98 -14.39
N PHE A 106 -4.54 -13.05 -15.10
CA PHE A 106 -4.10 -12.99 -16.49
C PHE A 106 -5.20 -12.45 -17.41
N MET A 107 -6.40 -13.02 -17.34
CA MET A 107 -7.54 -12.58 -18.16
C MET A 107 -7.96 -11.14 -17.81
N GLY A 108 -8.00 -10.80 -16.53
CA GLY A 108 -8.31 -9.45 -16.07
C GLY A 108 -7.30 -8.42 -16.56
N SER A 109 -6.01 -8.75 -16.60
CA SER A 109 -4.98 -7.85 -17.13
C SER A 109 -5.18 -7.59 -18.62
N ILE A 110 -5.44 -8.63 -19.42
CA ILE A 110 -5.68 -8.49 -20.87
C ILE A 110 -6.92 -7.64 -21.12
N VAL A 111 -8.03 -7.96 -20.47
CA VAL A 111 -9.31 -7.24 -20.66
C VAL A 111 -9.19 -5.78 -20.23
N THR A 112 -8.55 -5.52 -19.08
CA THR A 112 -8.34 -4.15 -18.59
C THR A 112 -7.48 -3.34 -19.55
N PHE A 113 -6.40 -3.93 -20.08
CA PHE A 113 -5.52 -3.26 -21.03
C PHE A 113 -6.22 -2.96 -22.35
N TRP A 114 -7.00 -3.93 -22.86
CA TRP A 114 -7.84 -3.76 -24.04
C TRP A 114 -8.84 -2.62 -23.87
N LEU A 115 -9.63 -2.65 -22.80
CA LEU A 115 -10.64 -1.63 -22.51
C LEU A 115 -10.03 -0.25 -22.34
N LEU A 116 -8.87 -0.15 -21.68
CA LEU A 116 -8.16 1.11 -21.50
C LEU A 116 -7.73 1.70 -22.83
N LEU A 117 -7.13 0.88 -23.70
CA LEU A 117 -6.72 1.32 -25.04
C LEU A 117 -7.91 1.71 -25.90
N ASP A 118 -8.97 0.88 -25.96
CA ASP A 118 -10.17 1.19 -26.73
C ASP A 118 -10.77 2.53 -26.32
N ASN A 119 -10.86 2.76 -25.02
CA ASN A 119 -11.35 4.03 -24.48
C ASN A 119 -10.45 5.22 -24.85
N TYR A 120 -9.14 5.09 -24.74
CA TYR A 120 -8.22 6.18 -25.09
C TYR A 120 -8.24 6.49 -26.59
N TYR A 121 -8.40 5.48 -27.43
CA TYR A 121 -8.54 5.70 -28.88
C TYR A 121 -9.87 6.33 -29.28
N ARG A 122 -10.96 6.02 -28.59
CA ARG A 122 -12.28 6.60 -28.88
C ARG A 122 -12.48 8.01 -28.35
N HIS A 123 -12.01 8.28 -27.14
CA HIS A 123 -12.31 9.54 -26.44
C HIS A 123 -11.11 10.47 -26.31
N GLY A 124 -9.91 10.00 -26.61
CA GLY A 124 -8.65 10.72 -26.39
C GLY A 124 -8.22 10.71 -24.92
N ALA A 125 -6.96 10.39 -24.67
CA ALA A 125 -6.43 10.32 -23.30
C ALA A 125 -6.36 11.70 -22.59
N GLU A 126 -6.29 12.79 -23.35
CA GLU A 126 -6.26 14.19 -22.88
C GLU A 126 -7.63 14.87 -22.86
N SER A 127 -8.67 14.17 -23.27
CA SER A 127 -10.03 14.71 -23.26
C SER A 127 -10.51 14.94 -21.84
N GLY A 128 -11.38 15.94 -21.64
CA GLY A 128 -12.01 16.18 -20.34
C GLY A 128 -12.84 15.02 -19.80
N TYR A 129 -13.07 13.99 -20.61
CA TYR A 129 -13.79 12.78 -20.22
C TYR A 129 -13.06 11.98 -19.11
N TYR A 130 -11.72 11.87 -19.20
CA TYR A 130 -10.93 11.15 -18.18
C TYR A 130 -10.38 12.06 -17.08
N GLY A 131 -10.50 13.37 -17.26
CA GLY A 131 -9.94 14.35 -16.35
C GLY A 131 -8.41 14.38 -16.34
N PRO A 132 -7.81 15.23 -15.50
CA PRO A 132 -6.36 15.45 -15.46
C PRO A 132 -5.58 14.24 -14.93
N TRP A 133 -6.25 13.26 -14.33
CA TRP A 133 -5.60 12.13 -13.65
C TRP A 133 -5.00 11.11 -14.61
N ALA A 134 -5.59 10.94 -15.80
CA ALA A 134 -5.14 9.93 -16.76
C ALA A 134 -3.68 10.12 -17.18
N LEU A 135 -3.29 11.36 -17.48
CA LEU A 135 -1.93 11.73 -17.85
C LEU A 135 -1.11 12.24 -16.65
N GLY A 136 -1.78 12.71 -15.60
CA GLY A 136 -1.14 13.26 -14.40
C GLY A 136 -0.17 12.27 -13.75
N PHE A 137 -0.51 10.99 -13.74
CA PHE A 137 0.36 9.94 -13.19
C PHE A 137 1.65 9.77 -13.98
N GLY A 138 1.58 9.75 -15.30
CA GLY A 138 2.76 9.69 -16.15
C GLY A 138 3.64 10.93 -16.02
N ARG A 139 3.02 12.11 -16.09
CA ARG A 139 3.73 13.40 -15.89
C ARG A 139 4.41 13.49 -14.52
N GLN A 140 3.77 13.01 -13.46
CA GLN A 140 4.35 12.99 -12.12
C GLN A 140 5.63 12.14 -12.06
N VAL A 141 5.63 10.95 -12.66
CA VAL A 141 6.77 10.05 -12.69
C VAL A 141 7.96 10.68 -13.41
N TYR A 142 7.73 11.26 -14.58
CA TYR A 142 8.80 11.88 -15.36
C TYR A 142 9.31 13.20 -14.76
N ASN A 143 8.43 14.00 -14.17
CA ASN A 143 8.84 15.21 -13.44
C ASN A 143 9.70 14.85 -12.21
N GLN A 144 9.37 13.76 -11.52
CA GLN A 144 10.16 13.28 -10.40
C GLN A 144 11.54 12.78 -10.87
N LEU A 145 11.58 12.04 -11.98
CA LEU A 145 12.85 11.62 -12.60
C LEU A 145 13.71 12.81 -12.98
N ALA A 146 13.11 13.81 -13.65
CA ALA A 146 13.83 15.03 -14.02
C ALA A 146 14.36 15.76 -12.77
N GLY A 147 13.60 15.79 -11.69
CA GLY A 147 14.04 16.34 -10.40
C GLY A 147 15.25 15.58 -9.85
N TRP A 148 15.24 14.25 -9.84
CA TRP A 148 16.37 13.44 -9.37
C TRP A 148 17.64 13.59 -10.24
N MET A 149 17.49 13.82 -11.54
CA MET A 149 18.62 13.98 -12.45
C MET A 149 19.22 15.39 -12.40
N ASN A 150 18.36 16.42 -12.32
CA ASN A 150 18.77 17.82 -12.36
C ASN A 150 19.21 18.34 -10.97
N TYR A 151 18.59 17.86 -9.90
CA TYR A 151 18.85 18.26 -8.52
C TYR A 151 19.28 17.05 -7.70
N GLN A 152 20.51 16.59 -7.95
CA GLN A 152 21.07 15.48 -7.21
C GLN A 152 21.26 15.83 -5.74
N GLN A 153 20.76 14.97 -4.85
CA GLN A 153 20.83 15.14 -3.41
C GLN A 153 21.69 14.03 -2.78
N ASP A 154 22.35 14.36 -1.71
CA ASP A 154 22.98 13.38 -0.83
C ASP A 154 21.92 12.69 0.04
N ASN A 155 22.33 11.74 0.87
CA ASN A 155 21.43 11.03 1.79
C ASN A 155 20.72 12.02 2.75
N ASP A 156 19.45 11.77 3.00
CA ASP A 156 18.64 12.56 3.93
C ASP A 156 18.78 12.00 5.35
N LEU A 157 19.78 12.51 6.08
CA LEU A 157 20.02 12.09 7.47
C LEU A 157 18.85 12.44 8.40
N LEU A 158 18.15 13.55 8.13
CA LEU A 158 16.98 13.94 8.92
C LEU A 158 15.82 12.98 8.71
N GLY A 159 15.52 12.65 7.45
CA GLY A 159 14.52 11.65 7.10
C GLY A 159 14.82 10.27 7.66
N MET A 160 16.09 9.85 7.61
CA MET A 160 16.55 8.60 8.26
C MET A 160 16.34 8.64 9.78
N GLY A 161 16.63 9.78 10.43
CA GLY A 161 16.40 9.99 11.86
C GLY A 161 14.92 9.83 12.23
N PHE A 162 14.02 10.47 11.49
CA PHE A 162 12.57 10.32 11.69
C PHE A 162 12.07 8.89 11.41
N ALA A 163 12.63 8.20 10.41
CA ALA A 163 12.32 6.79 10.17
C ALA A 163 12.74 5.92 11.37
N GLY A 164 13.91 6.17 11.95
CA GLY A 164 14.39 5.52 13.18
C GLY A 164 13.47 5.76 14.38
N ILE A 165 13.02 7.01 14.59
CA ILE A 165 12.04 7.35 15.63
C ILE A 165 10.72 6.60 15.41
N GLY A 166 10.21 6.56 14.17
CA GLY A 166 8.99 5.84 13.83
C GLY A 166 9.10 4.33 14.11
N LEU A 167 10.24 3.74 13.79
CA LEU A 167 10.54 2.33 14.09
C LEU A 167 10.59 2.08 15.61
N GLY A 168 11.24 2.96 16.35
CA GLY A 168 11.30 2.89 17.82
C GLY A 168 9.91 3.00 18.45
N LEU A 169 9.09 3.96 18.00
CA LEU A 169 7.72 4.16 18.47
C LEU A 169 6.84 2.93 18.18
N THR A 170 6.93 2.39 16.97
CA THR A 170 6.16 1.18 16.60
C THR A 170 6.56 -0.01 17.47
N SER A 171 7.85 -0.20 17.69
CA SER A 171 8.38 -1.27 18.55
C SER A 171 7.90 -1.10 20.00
N ALA A 172 7.94 0.12 20.52
CA ALA A 172 7.42 0.44 21.86
C ALA A 172 5.93 0.13 21.98
N LEU A 173 5.11 0.53 20.99
CA LEU A 173 3.67 0.21 20.96
C LEU A 173 3.42 -1.31 20.92
N MET A 174 4.24 -2.08 20.18
CA MET A 174 4.13 -3.54 20.15
C MET A 174 4.43 -4.15 21.52
N ILE A 175 5.50 -3.70 22.20
CA ILE A 175 5.88 -4.18 23.53
C ILE A 175 4.82 -3.81 24.56
N LEU A 176 4.32 -2.57 24.56
CA LEU A 176 3.28 -2.11 25.50
C LEU A 176 2.01 -2.93 25.34
N ARG A 177 1.58 -3.19 24.09
CA ARG A 177 0.41 -4.03 23.82
C ARG A 177 0.59 -5.48 24.25
N ALA A 178 1.79 -6.02 24.13
CA ALA A 178 2.10 -7.39 24.58
C ALA A 178 2.10 -7.52 26.11
N ARG A 179 2.52 -6.46 26.82
CA ARG A 179 2.60 -6.46 28.28
C ARG A 179 1.33 -6.01 28.99
N PHE A 180 0.58 -5.07 28.39
CA PHE A 180 -0.58 -4.42 29.04
C PHE A 180 -1.86 -4.68 28.23
N LEU A 181 -2.75 -5.53 28.75
CA LEU A 181 -4.04 -5.86 28.12
C LEU A 181 -4.98 -4.65 27.99
N TRP A 182 -4.83 -3.65 28.86
CA TRP A 182 -5.64 -2.42 28.85
C TRP A 182 -5.13 -1.36 27.87
N TRP A 183 -3.96 -1.60 27.22
CA TRP A 183 -3.36 -0.62 26.33
C TRP A 183 -4.19 -0.42 25.06
N PRO A 184 -4.74 0.81 24.80
CA PRO A 184 -5.70 1.01 23.72
C PRO A 184 -5.07 1.20 22.36
N LEU A 185 -3.79 1.65 22.30
CA LEU A 185 -3.17 2.01 21.04
C LEU A 185 -2.61 0.79 20.30
N HIS A 186 -3.04 0.63 19.06
CA HIS A 186 -2.59 -0.46 18.21
C HIS A 186 -1.45 0.00 17.30
N PRO A 187 -0.30 -0.70 17.23
CA PRO A 187 0.82 -0.32 16.38
C PRO A 187 0.44 -0.22 14.89
N LEU A 188 -0.42 -1.09 14.41
CA LEU A 188 -0.92 -1.04 13.04
C LEU A 188 -1.82 0.17 12.78
N GLY A 189 -2.55 0.67 13.79
CA GLY A 189 -3.31 1.92 13.69
C GLY A 189 -2.38 3.12 13.47
N TYR A 190 -1.25 3.15 14.17
CA TYR A 190 -0.22 4.16 13.93
C TYR A 190 0.35 4.08 12.51
N ALA A 191 0.69 2.89 12.03
CA ALA A 191 1.21 2.69 10.67
C ALA A 191 0.21 3.15 9.59
N MET A 192 -1.10 2.97 9.82
CA MET A 192 -2.16 3.37 8.88
C MET A 192 -2.63 4.82 9.03
N ALA A 193 -2.29 5.51 10.12
CA ALA A 193 -2.79 6.86 10.41
C ALA A 193 -2.50 7.86 9.30
N ASN A 194 -1.36 7.75 8.62
CA ASN A 194 -0.97 8.61 7.51
C ASN A 194 -1.29 8.01 6.12
N SER A 195 -2.14 6.97 6.04
CA SER A 195 -2.57 6.43 4.74
C SER A 195 -3.61 7.33 4.08
N TRP A 196 -3.61 7.37 2.75
CA TRP A 196 -4.63 8.12 1.99
C TRP A 196 -6.04 7.59 2.28
N GLY A 197 -6.21 6.29 2.46
CA GLY A 197 -7.49 5.69 2.86
C GLY A 197 -7.98 6.21 4.20
N MET A 198 -7.09 6.32 5.21
CA MET A 198 -7.46 6.82 6.52
C MET A 198 -7.79 8.33 6.49
N SER A 199 -7.07 9.14 5.72
CA SER A 199 -7.34 10.58 5.60
C SER A 199 -8.77 10.88 5.10
N ASN A 200 -9.36 9.99 4.30
CA ASN A 200 -10.74 10.13 3.81
C ASN A 200 -11.78 9.43 4.67
N LEU A 201 -11.41 8.38 5.40
CA LEU A 201 -12.36 7.52 6.12
C LEU A 201 -12.35 7.72 7.64
N TRP A 202 -11.41 8.47 8.20
CA TRP A 202 -11.26 8.60 9.65
C TRP A 202 -12.52 9.11 10.35
N SER A 203 -13.24 10.07 9.76
CA SER A 203 -14.46 10.64 10.33
C SER A 203 -15.60 9.62 10.37
N CYS A 204 -15.79 8.87 9.28
CA CYS A 204 -16.79 7.80 9.24
C CYS A 204 -16.46 6.70 10.25
N LEU A 205 -15.20 6.31 10.34
CA LEU A 205 -14.75 5.29 11.31
C LEU A 205 -14.94 5.76 12.76
N LEU A 206 -14.65 7.04 13.05
CA LEU A 206 -14.88 7.63 14.37
C LEU A 206 -16.36 7.60 14.75
N VAL A 207 -17.25 8.00 13.84
CA VAL A 207 -18.70 7.99 14.06
C VAL A 207 -19.20 6.56 14.32
N VAL A 208 -18.80 5.61 13.47
CA VAL A 208 -19.18 4.19 13.65
C VAL A 208 -18.65 3.64 14.97
N TRP A 209 -17.41 3.98 15.34
CA TRP A 209 -16.83 3.58 16.62
C TRP A 209 -17.61 4.17 17.81
N LEU A 210 -17.98 5.46 17.77
CA LEU A 210 -18.79 6.11 18.82
C LEU A 210 -20.16 5.45 18.95
N ILE A 211 -20.85 5.22 17.84
CA ILE A 211 -22.15 4.55 17.83
C ILE A 211 -22.04 3.15 18.45
N LYS A 212 -21.04 2.38 18.00
CA LYS A 212 -20.77 1.04 18.54
C LYS A 212 -20.46 1.08 20.03
N PHE A 213 -19.65 2.03 20.47
CA PHE A 213 -19.31 2.22 21.88
C PHE A 213 -20.57 2.52 22.72
N LEU A 214 -21.44 3.44 22.27
CA LEU A 214 -22.68 3.81 22.95
C LEU A 214 -23.66 2.64 23.02
N ILE A 215 -23.86 1.90 21.92
CA ILE A 215 -24.72 0.73 21.86
C ILE A 215 -24.24 -0.35 22.83
N LEU A 216 -22.95 -0.66 22.84
CA LEU A 216 -22.38 -1.68 23.73
C LEU A 216 -22.44 -1.26 25.19
N ARG A 217 -22.22 0.02 25.49
CA ARG A 217 -22.26 0.55 26.86
C ARG A 217 -23.66 0.56 27.46
N HIS A 218 -24.69 0.89 26.68
CA HIS A 218 -26.07 1.07 27.19
C HIS A 218 -27.00 -0.09 26.81
N GLY A 219 -26.80 -0.77 25.69
CA GLY A 219 -27.70 -1.83 25.22
C GLY A 219 -27.11 -3.24 25.23
N GLY A 220 -25.82 -3.36 25.54
CA GLY A 220 -25.12 -4.64 25.58
C GLY A 220 -25.07 -5.36 24.23
N LEU A 221 -24.57 -6.60 24.25
CA LEU A 221 -24.41 -7.43 23.04
C LEU A 221 -25.74 -7.76 22.35
N LYS A 222 -26.86 -7.78 23.09
CA LYS A 222 -28.17 -8.13 22.53
C LYS A 222 -28.70 -7.03 21.60
N LEU A 223 -28.54 -5.77 22.00
CA LEU A 223 -28.89 -4.63 21.14
C LEU A 223 -27.94 -4.49 19.96
N TYR A 224 -26.64 -4.68 20.21
CA TYR A 224 -25.62 -4.62 19.17
C TYR A 224 -25.87 -5.62 18.02
N ARG A 225 -26.24 -6.89 18.35
CA ARG A 225 -26.59 -7.91 17.34
C ARG A 225 -27.85 -7.60 16.55
N ARG A 226 -28.76 -6.76 17.07
CA ARG A 226 -29.96 -6.33 16.33
C ARG A 226 -29.74 -5.11 15.46
N ALA A 227 -28.71 -4.34 15.77
CA ALA A 227 -28.35 -3.11 15.04
C ALA A 227 -27.40 -3.33 13.87
N ILE A 228 -26.81 -4.54 13.75
CA ILE A 228 -26.01 -5.01 12.62
C ILE A 228 -26.84 -5.97 11.76
#